data_4c96bbff63a21739ac07f0fe93369039
#
_entry.id   4c96bbff63a21739ac07f0fe93369039
#
_cell.length_a   1.000
_cell.length_b   1.000
_cell.length_c   1.000
_cell.angle_alpha   90.00
_cell.angle_beta   90.00
_cell.angle_gamma   90.00
#
_symmetry.space_group_name_H-M   'P 1'
#
loop_
_entity.id
_entity.type
_entity.pdbx_description
1 polymer ?
#
loop_
_entity_poly.entity_id
_entity_poly.type
_entity_poly.pdbx_seq_one_letter_code
_entity_poly.pdbx_strand_id
1 'polypeptide(L)'
;MKEKEFAWPQFIRNILIMVGSRNRSHLKRPTWIIVLLSIVCIFLVVAFIYPPRSPSSTCNFFNSQGCGGSTIDLPPEAHSREISDAERESRIVINEVLKYYAVQSKIPKVAFLFLTPGSLPFEKLWHVFFQGHEGKFTVYVHASREKPVHVSPYFVGRDIHSEPVAWGMTSMVEAERRLLANALLDPDNQHFVLLSDSCIPVRRFEFVYNYLLLTDVSFIDSYVDHGPHGNGRYIEHMLPEVEKKDFRKGSQWFSMKRQHAIIIMADSLYFTKFKHHCRPNMEGGRNCYADEHYLPTFFNMLDPGGIANWSVTYVDWSERKWHPRSFRAHDITYKLMKKIAYIDESPHYTSDAKRTVVITPCILNGSRRSCYLFARKFLPETQDKLIQIYSNYTTF
;
A
#
# COMPACT_ATOMS: atom_id res chain seq x y z
N MET A 1 -32.04 -29.43 19.76
CA MET A 1 -30.66 -29.83 19.52
C MET A 1 -30.66 -30.87 18.39
N LYS A 2 -30.30 -30.51 17.19
CA LYS A 2 -30.13 -31.40 16.04
C LYS A 2 -28.65 -31.27 15.62
N GLU A 3 -27.93 -32.36 15.79
CA GLU A 3 -26.56 -32.53 15.30
C GLU A 3 -26.58 -32.47 13.77
N LYS A 4 -25.69 -31.66 13.19
CA LYS A 4 -25.42 -31.65 11.75
C LYS A 4 -24.29 -32.62 11.46
N GLU A 5 -24.63 -33.74 10.84
CA GLU A 5 -23.66 -34.66 10.25
C GLU A 5 -22.83 -33.96 9.15
N PHE A 6 -21.52 -34.12 9.26
CA PHE A 6 -20.55 -33.61 8.30
C PHE A 6 -20.42 -34.64 7.16
N ALA A 7 -20.95 -34.31 5.97
CA ALA A 7 -20.87 -35.16 4.80
C ALA A 7 -19.50 -35.02 4.13
N TRP A 8 -18.77 -36.13 4.04
CA TRP A 8 -17.51 -36.24 3.28
C TRP A 8 -17.75 -36.16 1.75
N PRO A 9 -16.82 -35.55 0.97
CA PRO A 9 -16.97 -35.46 -0.48
C PRO A 9 -17.04 -36.85 -1.14
N GLN A 10 -17.87 -36.98 -2.15
CA GLN A 10 -18.16 -38.23 -2.89
C GLN A 10 -16.93 -38.99 -3.42
N PHE A 11 -15.80 -38.30 -3.61
CA PHE A 11 -14.56 -38.89 -4.08
C PHE A 11 -13.95 -39.92 -3.10
N ILE A 12 -14.07 -39.71 -1.80
CA ILE A 12 -13.53 -40.64 -0.78
C ILE A 12 -14.43 -41.88 -0.63
N ARG A 13 -15.73 -41.77 -0.96
CA ARG A 13 -16.68 -42.86 -0.87
C ARG A 13 -16.44 -43.93 -1.96
N ASN A 14 -15.93 -43.53 -3.12
CA ASN A 14 -15.65 -44.47 -4.23
C ASN A 14 -14.36 -45.28 -4.05
N ILE A 15 -13.42 -44.78 -3.22
CA ILE A 15 -12.17 -45.52 -2.93
C ILE A 15 -12.42 -46.65 -1.93
N LEU A 16 -13.35 -46.46 -0.99
CA LEU A 16 -13.68 -47.49 0.02
C LEU A 16 -14.55 -48.65 -0.53
N ILE A 17 -15.26 -48.47 -1.66
CA ILE A 17 -16.09 -49.52 -2.28
C ILE A 17 -15.24 -50.49 -3.13
N MET A 18 -14.03 -50.11 -3.55
CA MET A 18 -13.14 -50.98 -4.34
C MET A 18 -12.31 -51.98 -3.50
N VAL A 19 -12.36 -51.92 -2.18
CA VAL A 19 -11.55 -52.81 -1.31
C VAL A 19 -12.36 -54.01 -0.79
N GLY A 20 -13.63 -54.14 -1.14
CA GLY A 20 -14.55 -55.15 -0.61
C GLY A 20 -14.98 -56.25 -1.56
N SER A 21 -14.10 -56.82 -2.41
CA SER A 21 -14.42 -58.08 -3.13
C SER A 21 -13.27 -59.08 -2.94
N ARG A 22 -13.54 -60.05 -2.10
CA ARG A 22 -12.69 -61.24 -1.92
C ARG A 22 -12.65 -62.04 -3.22
N ASN A 23 -11.47 -62.07 -3.87
CA ASN A 23 -11.05 -63.25 -4.63
C ASN A 23 -9.59 -63.53 -4.26
N ARG A 24 -9.37 -64.65 -3.55
CA ARG A 24 -8.05 -65.22 -3.28
C ARG A 24 -7.49 -65.77 -4.58
N SER A 25 -6.66 -65.04 -5.27
CA SER A 25 -5.72 -65.58 -6.23
C SER A 25 -4.32 -65.51 -5.65
N HIS A 26 -3.65 -66.65 -5.55
CA HIS A 26 -2.25 -66.78 -5.16
C HIS A 26 -1.38 -65.90 -6.07
N LEU A 27 -0.95 -64.75 -5.57
CA LEU A 27 0.10 -63.97 -6.21
C LEU A 27 1.40 -64.75 -6.11
N LYS A 28 1.92 -65.18 -7.26
CA LYS A 28 3.21 -65.86 -7.36
C LYS A 28 4.31 -64.92 -6.85
N ARG A 29 5.29 -65.45 -6.10
CA ARG A 29 6.42 -64.71 -5.49
C ARG A 29 7.06 -63.59 -6.30
N PRO A 30 7.17 -63.65 -7.66
CA PRO A 30 7.75 -62.55 -8.46
C PRO A 30 6.91 -61.27 -8.49
N THR A 31 5.59 -61.31 -8.35
CA THR A 31 4.73 -60.11 -8.42
C THR A 31 4.84 -59.24 -7.18
N TRP A 32 5.10 -59.80 -6.00
CA TRP A 32 5.39 -59.06 -4.78
C TRP A 32 6.71 -58.25 -4.87
N ILE A 33 7.71 -58.81 -5.52
CA ILE A 33 9.00 -58.12 -5.76
C ILE A 33 8.82 -56.93 -6.69
N ILE A 34 7.99 -57.06 -7.74
CA ILE A 34 7.71 -55.95 -8.66
C ILE A 34 6.96 -54.80 -7.95
N VAL A 35 5.97 -55.15 -7.13
CA VAL A 35 5.22 -54.14 -6.34
C VAL A 35 6.15 -53.44 -5.35
N LEU A 36 7.01 -54.12 -4.65
CA LEU A 36 7.99 -53.56 -3.72
C LEU A 36 9.00 -52.65 -4.45
N LEU A 37 9.53 -53.10 -5.58
CA LEU A 37 10.42 -52.27 -6.41
C LEU A 37 9.73 -50.99 -6.93
N SER A 38 8.50 -51.10 -7.33
CA SER A 38 7.71 -49.93 -7.78
C SER A 38 7.51 -48.92 -6.65
N ILE A 39 7.22 -49.38 -5.42
CA ILE A 39 7.07 -48.51 -4.26
C ILE A 39 8.40 -47.84 -3.92
N VAL A 40 9.50 -48.58 -3.96
CA VAL A 40 10.85 -48.03 -3.69
C VAL A 40 11.22 -46.98 -4.77
N CYS A 41 10.94 -47.25 -6.06
CA CYS A 41 11.17 -46.30 -7.11
C CYS A 41 10.35 -44.99 -6.94
N ILE A 42 9.08 -45.12 -6.57
CA ILE A 42 8.22 -43.97 -6.29
C ILE A 42 8.79 -43.17 -5.11
N PHE A 43 9.22 -43.85 -4.04
CA PHE A 43 9.86 -43.20 -2.88
C PHE A 43 11.15 -42.46 -3.24
N LEU A 44 11.99 -43.05 -4.09
CA LEU A 44 13.22 -42.43 -4.57
C LEU A 44 12.94 -41.23 -5.48
N VAL A 45 11.94 -41.32 -6.32
CA VAL A 45 11.51 -40.20 -7.19
C VAL A 45 10.96 -39.04 -6.33
N VAL A 46 10.14 -39.37 -5.33
CA VAL A 46 9.62 -38.36 -4.39
C VAL A 46 10.74 -37.73 -3.57
N ALA A 47 11.71 -38.53 -3.08
CA ALA A 47 12.86 -38.01 -2.35
C ALA A 47 13.80 -37.16 -3.22
N PHE A 48 13.85 -37.44 -4.52
CA PHE A 48 14.64 -36.65 -5.48
C PHE A 48 13.95 -35.33 -5.85
N ILE A 49 12.60 -35.34 -6.01
CA ILE A 49 11.82 -34.14 -6.30
C ILE A 49 11.64 -33.24 -5.07
N TYR A 50 11.55 -33.87 -3.87
CA TYR A 50 11.44 -33.18 -2.59
C TYR A 50 12.59 -33.59 -1.67
N PRO A 51 13.83 -33.10 -1.90
CA PRO A 51 14.93 -33.43 -0.98
C PRO A 51 14.58 -32.96 0.43
N PRO A 52 14.75 -33.82 1.45
CA PRO A 52 14.55 -33.39 2.83
C PRO A 52 15.51 -32.23 3.13
N ARG A 53 14.96 -31.09 3.52
CA ARG A 53 15.77 -29.97 4.02
C ARG A 53 16.48 -30.47 5.26
N SER A 54 17.79 -30.64 5.20
CA SER A 54 18.61 -30.94 6.34
C SER A 54 18.43 -29.85 7.39
N PRO A 55 18.05 -30.17 8.62
CA PRO A 55 18.16 -29.21 9.72
C PRO A 55 19.65 -28.98 9.96
N SER A 56 20.12 -27.78 9.69
CA SER A 56 21.47 -27.38 10.05
C SER A 56 21.61 -27.39 11.58
N SER A 57 22.60 -28.17 12.02
CA SER A 57 23.28 -28.12 13.31
C SER A 57 22.45 -28.26 14.58
N THR A 58 22.29 -29.51 15.01
CA THR A 58 22.23 -29.84 16.43
C THR A 58 23.61 -29.60 17.06
N CYS A 59 23.73 -28.56 17.89
CA CYS A 59 24.83 -28.46 18.83
C CYS A 59 24.72 -29.62 19.83
N ASN A 60 25.71 -30.50 19.84
CA ASN A 60 25.84 -31.55 20.83
C ASN A 60 26.05 -30.94 22.22
N PHE A 61 25.09 -31.13 23.10
CA PHE A 61 25.27 -31.05 24.52
C PHE A 61 26.16 -32.23 24.93
N PHE A 62 27.35 -31.93 25.36
CA PHE A 62 28.30 -32.64 26.26
C PHE A 62 29.72 -32.39 25.77
N ASN A 63 30.40 -31.38 26.25
CA ASN A 63 31.64 -31.47 27.03
C ASN A 63 32.22 -30.06 27.33
N SER A 64 32.42 -29.84 28.60
CA SER A 64 33.18 -28.73 29.16
C SER A 64 34.67 -28.98 28.92
N GLN A 65 35.35 -28.18 28.09
CA GLN A 65 36.74 -27.76 28.26
C GLN A 65 37.14 -26.70 27.22
N GLY A 66 37.74 -25.65 27.70
CA GLY A 66 38.27 -24.44 27.19
C GLY A 66 38.59 -24.34 25.69
N CYS A 67 38.00 -23.36 25.04
CA CYS A 67 38.49 -22.84 23.76
C CYS A 67 39.45 -21.70 24.01
N GLY A 68 40.73 -21.99 23.80
CA GLY A 68 41.78 -20.98 23.63
C GLY A 68 41.53 -20.14 22.39
N GLY A 69 41.82 -18.82 22.48
CA GLY A 69 41.60 -17.89 21.39
C GLY A 69 42.43 -18.24 20.14
N SER A 70 41.73 -18.41 19.05
CA SER A 70 42.23 -18.20 17.69
C SER A 70 41.48 -17.03 17.12
N THR A 71 42.19 -16.01 16.67
CA THR A 71 41.68 -14.94 15.85
C THR A 71 41.05 -15.55 14.59
N ILE A 72 39.72 -15.68 14.60
CA ILE A 72 38.97 -16.07 13.42
C ILE A 72 38.89 -14.82 12.57
N ASP A 73 39.60 -14.82 11.44
CA ASP A 73 39.29 -13.93 10.33
C ASP A 73 37.80 -14.08 10.01
N LEU A 74 37.04 -13.04 10.32
CA LEU A 74 35.63 -12.96 9.94
C LEU A 74 35.57 -13.10 8.41
N PRO A 75 34.74 -13.99 7.86
CA PRO A 75 34.50 -14.01 6.43
C PRO A 75 34.03 -12.61 6.01
N PRO A 76 34.41 -12.12 4.80
CA PRO A 76 33.95 -10.84 4.29
C PRO A 76 32.42 -10.81 4.43
N GLU A 77 31.90 -9.72 4.99
CA GLU A 77 30.46 -9.49 5.17
C GLU A 77 29.71 -10.00 3.93
N ALA A 78 28.93 -11.05 4.11
CA ALA A 78 28.07 -11.53 3.05
C ALA A 78 27.22 -10.34 2.67
N HIS A 79 27.43 -9.79 1.47
CA HIS A 79 26.60 -8.75 0.90
C HIS A 79 25.16 -9.14 1.14
N SER A 80 24.47 -8.43 2.01
CA SER A 80 23.08 -8.70 2.32
C SER A 80 22.30 -8.67 1.02
N ARG A 81 21.80 -9.83 0.60
CA ARG A 81 21.03 -9.96 -0.63
C ARG A 81 19.92 -8.93 -0.62
N GLU A 82 19.87 -8.09 -1.62
CA GLU A 82 18.78 -7.13 -1.80
C GLU A 82 17.46 -7.91 -1.93
N ILE A 83 16.52 -7.61 -1.04
CA ILE A 83 15.22 -8.28 -0.98
C ILE A 83 14.33 -7.63 -2.04
N SER A 84 13.75 -8.44 -2.94
CA SER A 84 12.79 -7.95 -3.94
C SER A 84 11.53 -7.37 -3.29
N ASP A 85 10.83 -6.48 -4.01
CA ASP A 85 9.59 -5.88 -3.51
C ASP A 85 8.55 -6.96 -3.17
N ALA A 86 8.39 -7.97 -4.02
CA ALA A 86 7.46 -9.09 -3.77
C ALA A 86 7.82 -9.88 -2.50
N GLU A 87 9.10 -10.12 -2.25
CA GLU A 87 9.55 -10.78 -1.01
C GLU A 87 9.30 -9.90 0.20
N ARG A 88 9.52 -8.59 0.09
CA ARG A 88 9.25 -7.62 1.15
C ARG A 88 7.76 -7.55 1.50
N GLU A 89 6.89 -7.47 0.49
CA GLU A 89 5.43 -7.48 0.64
C GLU A 89 4.96 -8.75 1.35
N SER A 90 5.42 -9.92 0.90
CA SER A 90 5.12 -11.22 1.54
C SER A 90 5.56 -11.26 3.00
N ARG A 91 6.78 -10.80 3.31
CA ARG A 91 7.30 -10.78 4.68
C ARG A 91 6.49 -9.89 5.59
N ILE A 92 5.99 -8.74 5.09
CA ILE A 92 5.13 -7.84 5.86
C ILE A 92 3.83 -8.51 6.21
N VAL A 93 3.14 -9.13 5.25
CA VAL A 93 1.89 -9.85 5.49
C VAL A 93 2.10 -10.97 6.52
N ILE A 94 3.13 -11.78 6.35
CA ILE A 94 3.44 -12.87 7.29
C ILE A 94 3.71 -12.31 8.69
N ASN A 95 4.53 -11.26 8.80
CA ASN A 95 4.87 -10.66 10.08
C ASN A 95 3.65 -10.05 10.78
N GLU A 96 2.75 -9.41 10.04
CA GLU A 96 1.53 -8.83 10.62
C GLU A 96 0.55 -9.92 11.06
N VAL A 97 0.38 -10.98 10.28
CA VAL A 97 -0.44 -12.14 10.67
C VAL A 97 0.11 -12.78 11.94
N LEU A 98 1.44 -12.94 12.04
CA LEU A 98 2.08 -13.50 13.22
C LEU A 98 2.00 -12.61 14.46
N LYS A 99 1.89 -11.28 14.26
CA LYS A 99 1.76 -10.28 15.34
C LYS A 99 0.32 -10.02 15.78
N TYR A 100 -0.67 -10.63 15.16
CA TYR A 100 -2.09 -10.36 15.45
C TYR A 100 -2.45 -10.44 16.95
N TYR A 101 -1.66 -11.14 17.75
CA TYR A 101 -1.80 -11.21 19.21
C TYR A 101 -0.81 -10.31 19.98
N ALA A 102 0.01 -9.53 19.32
CA ALA A 102 1.04 -8.71 19.96
C ALA A 102 0.67 -7.23 20.00
N VAL A 103 0.32 -6.77 21.18
CA VAL A 103 0.43 -5.41 21.72
C VAL A 103 0.05 -4.26 20.79
N GLN A 104 -1.10 -3.62 21.07
CA GLN A 104 -1.39 -2.26 20.59
C GLN A 104 -0.19 -1.34 20.91
N SER A 105 0.28 -0.60 19.91
CA SER A 105 1.34 0.41 20.09
C SER A 105 0.93 1.38 21.20
N LYS A 106 1.84 1.61 22.16
CA LYS A 106 1.61 2.58 23.24
C LYS A 106 1.60 4.01 22.72
N ILE A 107 2.29 4.29 21.61
CA ILE A 107 2.36 5.60 20.97
C ILE A 107 2.22 5.41 19.46
N PRO A 108 0.99 5.48 18.94
CA PRO A 108 0.75 5.32 17.51
C PRO A 108 1.39 6.47 16.73
N LYS A 109 1.97 6.18 15.56
CA LYS A 109 2.62 7.14 14.67
C LYS A 109 1.85 7.31 13.37
N VAL A 110 2.01 8.46 12.75
CA VAL A 110 1.62 8.73 11.36
C VAL A 110 2.86 8.64 10.49
N ALA A 111 2.83 7.81 9.45
CA ALA A 111 3.88 7.70 8.46
C ALA A 111 3.61 8.66 7.30
N PHE A 112 4.54 9.58 7.04
CA PHE A 112 4.50 10.51 5.92
C PHE A 112 5.35 9.96 4.77
N LEU A 113 4.71 9.63 3.65
CA LEU A 113 5.27 8.95 2.48
C LEU A 113 5.45 9.96 1.35
N PHE A 114 6.67 10.38 1.07
CA PHE A 114 6.96 11.35 0.02
C PHE A 114 7.35 10.64 -1.27
N LEU A 115 6.54 10.83 -2.32
CA LEU A 115 6.84 10.40 -3.68
C LEU A 115 7.28 11.61 -4.49
N THR A 116 8.55 11.65 -4.90
CA THR A 116 9.16 12.77 -5.60
C THR A 116 9.98 12.32 -6.81
N PRO A 117 10.12 13.12 -7.85
CA PRO A 117 11.13 12.87 -8.88
C PRO A 117 12.57 13.08 -8.38
N GLY A 118 12.78 13.93 -7.35
CA GLY A 118 14.11 14.26 -6.81
C GLY A 118 14.00 15.18 -5.61
N SER A 119 14.17 16.49 -5.81
CA SER A 119 14.16 17.47 -4.72
C SER A 119 12.83 17.54 -3.96
N LEU A 120 12.92 17.95 -2.69
CA LEU A 120 11.78 18.24 -1.82
C LEU A 120 11.80 19.72 -1.45
N PRO A 121 11.29 20.62 -2.31
CA PRO A 121 11.44 22.07 -2.14
C PRO A 121 10.77 22.61 -0.88
N PHE A 122 9.79 21.90 -0.30
CA PHE A 122 9.08 22.31 0.92
C PHE A 122 9.65 21.69 2.21
N GLU A 123 10.86 21.10 2.17
CA GLU A 123 11.44 20.41 3.32
C GLU A 123 11.58 21.33 4.57
N LYS A 124 11.88 22.64 4.37
CA LYS A 124 11.91 23.61 5.47
C LYS A 124 10.53 23.85 6.09
N LEU A 125 9.48 23.88 5.29
CA LEU A 125 8.11 23.99 5.79
C LEU A 125 7.68 22.73 6.55
N TRP A 126 8.03 21.56 6.04
CA TRP A 126 7.80 20.27 6.72
C TRP A 126 8.62 20.17 8.00
N HIS A 127 9.84 20.76 8.06
CA HIS A 127 10.61 20.85 9.30
C HIS A 127 9.83 21.60 10.39
N VAL A 128 9.25 22.75 10.07
CA VAL A 128 8.42 23.52 11.01
C VAL A 128 7.18 22.73 11.44
N PHE A 129 6.58 21.96 10.52
CA PHE A 129 5.43 21.11 10.82
C PHE A 129 5.76 19.98 11.78
N PHE A 130 6.93 19.33 11.67
CA PHE A 130 7.34 18.19 12.49
C PHE A 130 7.99 18.57 13.83
N GLN A 131 8.53 19.76 13.94
CA GLN A 131 9.29 20.20 15.09
C GLN A 131 8.49 20.11 16.40
N GLY A 132 9.08 19.44 17.41
CA GLY A 132 8.47 19.23 18.73
C GLY A 132 7.48 18.07 18.80
N HIS A 133 7.41 17.24 17.75
CA HIS A 133 6.49 16.08 17.68
C HIS A 133 7.22 14.75 17.48
N GLU A 134 8.51 14.70 17.85
CA GLU A 134 9.34 13.50 17.75
C GLU A 134 8.66 12.31 18.44
N GLY A 135 8.76 11.14 17.83
CA GLY A 135 8.11 9.92 18.33
C GLY A 135 6.64 9.73 17.89
N LYS A 136 5.98 10.75 17.32
CA LYS A 136 4.58 10.65 16.81
C LYS A 136 4.49 10.48 15.31
N PHE A 137 5.59 10.54 14.59
CA PHE A 137 5.62 10.40 13.12
C PHE A 137 6.87 9.68 12.65
N THR A 138 6.80 9.22 11.40
CA THR A 138 7.93 8.72 10.62
C THR A 138 7.87 9.31 9.21
N VAL A 139 9.03 9.42 8.55
CA VAL A 139 9.16 9.95 7.19
C VAL A 139 9.83 8.90 6.31
N TYR A 140 9.30 8.73 5.10
CA TYR A 140 9.85 7.86 4.06
C TYR A 140 9.85 8.61 2.74
N VAL A 141 10.96 8.56 2.01
CA VAL A 141 11.12 9.27 0.73
C VAL A 141 11.45 8.28 -0.37
N HIS A 142 10.62 8.25 -1.41
CA HIS A 142 10.89 7.58 -2.68
C HIS A 142 11.22 8.64 -3.72
N ALA A 143 12.48 8.70 -4.16
CA ALA A 143 12.97 9.65 -5.16
C ALA A 143 13.22 8.91 -6.48
N SER A 144 12.34 9.08 -7.46
CA SER A 144 12.27 8.25 -8.65
C SER A 144 13.33 8.52 -9.74
N ARG A 145 14.05 9.63 -9.65
CA ARG A 145 15.08 10.03 -10.64
C ARG A 145 16.40 10.39 -9.98
N GLU A 146 16.36 11.31 -9.04
CA GLU A 146 17.57 11.85 -8.40
C GLU A 146 17.41 11.79 -6.89
N LYS A 147 18.46 11.35 -6.21
CA LYS A 147 18.45 11.36 -4.75
C LYS A 147 18.46 12.80 -4.24
N PRO A 148 17.48 13.21 -3.40
CA PRO A 148 17.45 14.56 -2.87
C PRO A 148 18.61 14.83 -1.90
N VAL A 149 19.02 16.08 -1.83
CA VAL A 149 19.90 16.57 -0.77
C VAL A 149 19.02 17.13 0.34
N HIS A 150 19.01 16.44 1.48
CA HIS A 150 18.19 16.83 2.63
C HIS A 150 18.87 17.87 3.49
N VAL A 151 18.09 18.84 3.98
CA VAL A 151 18.53 19.91 4.87
C VAL A 151 17.93 19.78 6.29
N SER A 152 16.80 19.08 6.42
CA SER A 152 16.13 18.87 7.70
C SER A 152 16.52 17.51 8.30
N PRO A 153 16.84 17.44 9.62
CA PRO A 153 17.13 16.18 10.30
C PRO A 153 15.98 15.16 10.24
N TYR A 154 14.75 15.60 10.00
CA TYR A 154 13.59 14.71 9.85
C TYR A 154 13.58 13.95 8.52
N PHE A 155 14.34 14.40 7.52
CA PHE A 155 14.45 13.78 6.20
C PHE A 155 15.80 13.07 5.98
N VAL A 156 16.87 13.49 6.67
CA VAL A 156 18.19 12.86 6.54
C VAL A 156 18.09 11.36 6.89
N GLY A 157 18.55 10.50 5.94
CA GLY A 157 18.51 9.05 6.09
C GLY A 157 17.10 8.43 5.98
N ARG A 158 16.13 9.15 5.39
CA ARG A 158 14.76 8.67 5.20
C ARG A 158 14.46 8.23 3.78
N ASP A 159 15.43 8.29 2.88
CA ASP A 159 15.33 7.73 1.54
C ASP A 159 15.22 6.20 1.62
N ILE A 160 14.21 5.67 0.94
CA ILE A 160 14.09 4.23 0.72
C ILE A 160 14.75 3.84 -0.61
N HIS A 161 14.93 2.54 -0.85
CA HIS A 161 15.25 2.07 -2.19
C HIS A 161 14.18 2.54 -3.17
N SER A 162 14.61 3.21 -4.25
CA SER A 162 13.71 3.87 -5.19
C SER A 162 13.98 3.40 -6.62
N GLU A 163 12.90 3.14 -7.35
CA GLU A 163 12.94 2.75 -8.75
C GLU A 163 12.43 3.89 -9.64
N PRO A 164 12.80 3.92 -10.92
CA PRO A 164 12.28 4.90 -11.86
C PRO A 164 10.76 4.85 -11.97
N VAL A 165 10.12 6.01 -11.91
CA VAL A 165 8.68 6.16 -12.05
C VAL A 165 8.36 6.98 -13.29
N ALA A 166 7.46 6.47 -14.12
CA ALA A 166 6.92 7.20 -15.26
C ALA A 166 5.46 7.62 -14.95
N TRP A 167 5.18 8.90 -15.23
CA TRP A 167 3.83 9.46 -15.01
C TRP A 167 2.76 8.66 -15.77
N GLY A 168 1.65 8.37 -15.08
CA GLY A 168 0.53 7.62 -15.61
C GLY A 168 0.76 6.12 -15.79
N MET A 169 1.96 5.63 -15.51
CA MET A 169 2.27 4.19 -15.56
C MET A 169 2.06 3.54 -14.20
N THR A 170 1.89 2.23 -14.19
CA THR A 170 1.75 1.42 -12.96
C THR A 170 2.94 1.52 -12.01
N SER A 171 4.11 1.96 -12.51
CA SER A 171 5.27 2.27 -11.67
C SER A 171 4.98 3.34 -10.60
N MET A 172 3.94 4.19 -10.78
CA MET A 172 3.43 5.07 -9.72
C MET A 172 2.91 4.26 -8.54
N VAL A 173 2.00 3.32 -8.81
CA VAL A 173 1.41 2.45 -7.78
C VAL A 173 2.47 1.52 -7.16
N GLU A 174 3.43 1.04 -7.95
CA GLU A 174 4.55 0.24 -7.44
C GLU A 174 5.41 1.04 -6.44
N ALA A 175 5.65 2.33 -6.71
CA ALA A 175 6.35 3.22 -5.78
C ALA A 175 5.55 3.49 -4.50
N GLU A 176 4.22 3.66 -4.62
CA GLU A 176 3.32 3.79 -3.47
C GLU A 176 3.34 2.54 -2.60
N ARG A 177 3.26 1.35 -3.20
CA ARG A 177 3.38 0.06 -2.51
C ARG A 177 4.74 -0.09 -1.82
N ARG A 178 5.83 0.33 -2.46
CA ARG A 178 7.19 0.30 -1.89
C ARG A 178 7.32 1.23 -0.68
N LEU A 179 6.72 2.42 -0.73
CA LEU A 179 6.65 3.33 0.41
C LEU A 179 5.87 2.71 1.57
N LEU A 180 4.68 2.16 1.31
CA LEU A 180 3.87 1.46 2.31
C LEU A 180 4.62 0.27 2.91
N ALA A 181 5.29 -0.55 2.09
CA ALA A 181 6.04 -1.71 2.54
C ALA A 181 7.15 -1.32 3.54
N ASN A 182 7.91 -0.26 3.23
CA ASN A 182 8.94 0.23 4.14
C ASN A 182 8.36 0.81 5.44
N ALA A 183 7.26 1.55 5.33
CA ALA A 183 6.63 2.17 6.49
C ALA A 183 5.92 1.15 7.40
N LEU A 184 5.42 0.04 6.86
CA LEU A 184 4.81 -1.04 7.63
C LEU A 184 5.81 -1.83 8.50
N LEU A 185 7.12 -1.69 8.24
CA LEU A 185 8.16 -2.30 9.08
C LEU A 185 8.18 -1.71 10.49
N ASP A 186 7.77 -0.45 10.68
CA ASP A 186 7.56 0.13 12.01
C ASP A 186 6.14 -0.24 12.50
N PRO A 187 6.02 -1.06 13.57
CA PRO A 187 4.73 -1.50 14.09
C PRO A 187 3.90 -0.35 14.69
N ASP A 188 4.53 0.75 15.05
CA ASP A 188 3.85 1.91 15.62
C ASP A 188 3.17 2.78 14.56
N ASN A 189 3.52 2.66 13.29
CA ASN A 189 2.85 3.37 12.21
C ASN A 189 1.42 2.84 12.03
N GLN A 190 0.43 3.63 12.43
CA GLN A 190 -0.98 3.27 12.39
C GLN A 190 -1.75 3.94 11.26
N HIS A 191 -1.21 5.03 10.69
CA HIS A 191 -1.77 5.74 9.56
C HIS A 191 -0.66 6.19 8.59
N PHE A 192 -0.96 6.17 7.27
CA PHE A 192 0.01 6.37 6.20
C PHE A 192 -0.51 7.45 5.25
N VAL A 193 0.25 8.50 5.01
CA VAL A 193 -0.14 9.65 4.18
C VAL A 193 0.76 9.75 2.98
N LEU A 194 0.21 9.63 1.76
CA LEU A 194 0.96 9.82 0.53
C LEU A 194 1.00 11.30 0.15
N LEU A 195 2.20 11.81 -0.08
CA LEU A 195 2.49 13.21 -0.40
C LEU A 195 3.47 13.31 -1.59
N SER A 196 3.43 14.42 -2.30
CA SER A 196 4.42 14.73 -3.34
C SER A 196 5.37 15.85 -2.90
N ASP A 197 6.35 16.11 -3.74
CA ASP A 197 7.26 17.27 -3.67
C ASP A 197 6.54 18.63 -3.62
N SER A 198 5.32 18.71 -4.16
CA SER A 198 4.52 19.93 -4.25
C SER A 198 3.36 20.00 -3.25
N CYS A 199 3.31 19.07 -2.29
CA CYS A 199 2.35 19.07 -1.20
C CYS A 199 2.84 19.91 -0.02
N ILE A 200 1.89 20.56 0.64
CA ILE A 200 2.13 21.33 1.88
C ILE A 200 1.10 20.98 2.94
N PRO A 201 1.41 21.11 4.24
CA PRO A 201 0.41 21.00 5.31
C PRO A 201 -0.44 22.28 5.37
N VAL A 202 -1.77 22.12 5.55
CA VAL A 202 -2.71 23.22 5.75
C VAL A 202 -3.26 23.30 7.17
N ARG A 203 -2.82 22.39 8.02
CA ARG A 203 -3.14 22.29 9.45
C ARG A 203 -1.85 22.06 10.24
N ARG A 204 -1.83 22.38 11.54
CA ARG A 204 -0.71 22.01 12.42
C ARG A 204 -0.67 20.52 12.69
N PHE A 205 0.48 20.03 13.12
CA PHE A 205 0.74 18.61 13.32
C PHE A 205 -0.29 17.94 14.26
N GLU A 206 -0.57 18.52 15.43
CA GLU A 206 -1.49 17.91 16.40
C GLU A 206 -2.90 17.74 15.83
N PHE A 207 -3.36 18.71 15.03
CA PHE A 207 -4.65 18.58 14.36
C PHE A 207 -4.64 17.41 13.38
N VAL A 208 -3.60 17.32 12.53
CA VAL A 208 -3.43 16.22 11.57
C VAL A 208 -3.35 14.88 12.26
N TYR A 209 -2.50 14.79 13.29
CA TYR A 209 -2.30 13.58 14.07
C TYR A 209 -3.61 13.07 14.69
N ASN A 210 -4.31 13.93 15.41
CA ASN A 210 -5.58 13.56 16.03
C ASN A 210 -6.65 13.23 14.99
N TYR A 211 -6.73 14.01 13.91
CA TYR A 211 -7.71 13.76 12.83
C TYR A 211 -7.55 12.38 12.22
N LEU A 212 -6.32 11.94 11.94
CA LEU A 212 -6.02 10.66 11.32
C LEU A 212 -6.13 9.48 12.28
N LEU A 213 -5.66 9.62 13.52
CA LEU A 213 -5.64 8.51 14.48
C LEU A 213 -6.95 8.31 15.23
N LEU A 214 -7.85 9.30 15.25
CA LEU A 214 -9.18 9.18 15.87
C LEU A 214 -10.27 8.76 14.86
N THR A 215 -9.86 8.29 13.68
CA THR A 215 -10.79 7.82 12.64
C THR A 215 -10.55 6.36 12.30
N ASP A 216 -11.64 5.64 12.04
CA ASP A 216 -11.63 4.22 11.65
C ASP A 216 -11.64 4.02 10.13
N VAL A 217 -11.68 5.10 9.35
CA VAL A 217 -11.72 5.03 7.89
C VAL A 217 -10.40 5.47 7.25
N SER A 218 -10.13 4.99 6.05
CA SER A 218 -9.08 5.53 5.19
C SER A 218 -9.65 6.61 4.27
N PHE A 219 -8.87 7.66 4.05
CA PHE A 219 -9.21 8.73 3.12
C PHE A 219 -8.72 8.38 1.72
N ILE A 220 -9.48 7.52 1.07
CA ILE A 220 -9.31 7.10 -0.31
C ILE A 220 -10.47 7.71 -1.07
N ASP A 221 -10.15 8.57 -2.03
CA ASP A 221 -11.11 9.20 -2.90
C ASP A 221 -11.69 8.15 -3.86
N SER A 222 -13.01 8.04 -3.94
CA SER A 222 -13.67 7.03 -4.77
C SER A 222 -15.05 7.51 -5.22
N TYR A 223 -15.22 7.68 -6.53
CA TYR A 223 -16.51 8.08 -7.11
C TYR A 223 -16.71 7.51 -8.51
N VAL A 224 -17.94 7.56 -9.00
CA VAL A 224 -18.31 7.14 -10.35
C VAL A 224 -18.17 8.32 -11.32
N ASP A 225 -17.33 8.17 -12.32
CA ASP A 225 -17.27 9.07 -13.47
C ASP A 225 -17.69 8.30 -14.72
N HIS A 226 -18.89 8.58 -15.23
CA HIS A 226 -19.43 7.91 -16.42
C HIS A 226 -18.74 8.37 -17.73
N GLY A 227 -17.93 9.39 -17.67
CA GLY A 227 -17.28 10.00 -18.82
C GLY A 227 -16.00 9.29 -19.27
N PRO A 228 -15.33 9.88 -20.29
CA PRO A 228 -14.16 9.27 -20.93
C PRO A 228 -12.95 9.13 -19.97
N HIS A 229 -12.86 9.92 -18.88
CA HIS A 229 -11.77 9.85 -17.91
C HIS A 229 -12.11 8.98 -16.69
N GLY A 230 -13.29 8.37 -16.66
CA GLY A 230 -13.74 7.39 -15.69
C GLY A 230 -14.06 6.06 -16.36
N ASN A 231 -15.33 5.72 -16.50
CA ASN A 231 -15.80 4.48 -17.11
C ASN A 231 -15.33 4.27 -18.56
N GLY A 232 -14.98 5.34 -19.28
CA GLY A 232 -14.38 5.25 -20.61
C GLY A 232 -12.97 4.66 -20.63
N ARG A 233 -12.29 4.59 -19.48
CA ARG A 233 -10.97 3.95 -19.32
C ARG A 233 -11.05 2.45 -19.02
N TYR A 234 -12.25 1.94 -18.65
CA TYR A 234 -12.46 0.54 -18.37
C TYR A 234 -12.31 -0.31 -19.63
N ILE A 235 -11.74 -1.51 -19.49
CA ILE A 235 -11.68 -2.54 -20.55
C ILE A 235 -12.16 -3.90 -20.00
N GLU A 236 -12.73 -4.70 -20.88
CA GLU A 236 -13.32 -6.00 -20.49
C GLU A 236 -12.31 -7.04 -20.02
N HIS A 237 -11.02 -6.87 -20.34
CA HIS A 237 -9.96 -7.72 -19.80
C HIS A 237 -9.78 -7.62 -18.28
N MET A 238 -10.44 -6.64 -17.63
CA MET A 238 -10.54 -6.56 -16.17
C MET A 238 -11.43 -7.66 -15.59
N LEU A 239 -12.33 -8.24 -16.40
CA LEU A 239 -13.20 -9.35 -15.99
C LEU A 239 -12.38 -10.63 -15.73
N PRO A 240 -12.87 -11.57 -14.89
CA PRO A 240 -14.11 -11.43 -14.10
C PRO A 240 -13.92 -10.65 -12.80
N GLU A 241 -12.70 -10.30 -12.41
CA GLU A 241 -12.35 -9.80 -11.08
C GLU A 241 -12.86 -8.38 -10.83
N VAL A 242 -12.89 -7.54 -11.86
CA VAL A 242 -13.38 -6.15 -11.79
C VAL A 242 -14.46 -5.95 -12.84
N GLU A 243 -15.70 -5.79 -12.42
CA GLU A 243 -16.80 -5.44 -13.30
C GLU A 243 -16.84 -3.92 -13.54
N LYS A 244 -17.39 -3.49 -14.69
CA LYS A 244 -17.51 -2.07 -15.02
C LYS A 244 -18.33 -1.26 -14.00
N LYS A 245 -19.34 -1.90 -13.38
CA LYS A 245 -20.15 -1.27 -12.31
C LYS A 245 -19.34 -0.93 -11.07
N ASP A 246 -18.25 -1.66 -10.82
CA ASP A 246 -17.39 -1.49 -9.64
C ASP A 246 -16.20 -0.57 -9.91
N PHE A 247 -15.93 -0.25 -11.19
CA PHE A 247 -14.82 0.59 -11.59
C PHE A 247 -15.03 2.03 -11.11
N ARG A 248 -14.07 2.55 -10.35
CA ARG A 248 -14.11 3.88 -9.72
C ARG A 248 -12.94 4.73 -10.17
N LYS A 249 -13.15 6.02 -10.06
CA LYS A 249 -12.11 7.03 -10.18
C LYS A 249 -11.89 7.70 -8.84
N GLY A 250 -10.68 8.16 -8.60
CA GLY A 250 -10.35 8.94 -7.41
C GLY A 250 -9.02 9.66 -7.54
N SER A 251 -8.60 10.28 -6.45
CA SER A 251 -7.31 10.94 -6.33
C SER A 251 -6.23 9.91 -5.99
N GLN A 252 -5.03 10.07 -6.56
CA GLN A 252 -3.83 9.35 -6.17
C GLN A 252 -3.48 9.57 -4.69
N TRP A 253 -3.79 10.75 -4.15
CA TRP A 253 -3.32 11.22 -2.83
C TRP A 253 -4.20 10.64 -1.74
N PHE A 254 -3.81 9.48 -1.23
CA PHE A 254 -4.50 8.79 -0.16
C PHE A 254 -3.91 9.09 1.22
N SER A 255 -4.73 8.83 2.23
CA SER A 255 -4.30 8.65 3.60
C SER A 255 -5.04 7.44 4.17
N MET A 256 -4.32 6.39 4.59
CA MET A 256 -4.93 5.12 4.94
C MET A 256 -4.50 4.57 6.29
N LYS A 257 -5.43 3.86 6.94
CA LYS A 257 -5.17 3.11 8.17
C LYS A 257 -4.29 1.88 7.91
N ARG A 258 -3.59 1.41 8.92
CA ARG A 258 -2.66 0.27 8.85
C ARG A 258 -3.30 -0.99 8.26
N GLN A 259 -4.54 -1.30 8.65
CA GLN A 259 -5.25 -2.46 8.11
C GLN A 259 -5.34 -2.43 6.59
N HIS A 260 -5.69 -1.28 6.00
CA HIS A 260 -5.78 -1.13 4.55
C HIS A 260 -4.41 -1.22 3.85
N ALA A 261 -3.37 -0.65 4.46
CA ALA A 261 -2.00 -0.79 3.95
C ALA A 261 -1.56 -2.26 3.88
N ILE A 262 -1.88 -3.08 4.90
CA ILE A 262 -1.60 -4.52 4.91
C ILE A 262 -2.40 -5.24 3.83
N ILE A 263 -3.69 -4.92 3.65
CA ILE A 263 -4.53 -5.52 2.61
C ILE A 263 -3.96 -5.26 1.22
N ILE A 264 -3.46 -4.04 0.95
CA ILE A 264 -2.78 -3.70 -0.30
C ILE A 264 -1.51 -4.53 -0.50
N MET A 265 -0.72 -4.76 0.55
CA MET A 265 0.47 -5.62 0.45
C MET A 265 0.11 -7.07 0.13
N ALA A 266 -1.02 -7.55 0.65
CA ALA A 266 -1.53 -8.90 0.38
C ALA A 266 -2.15 -9.04 -1.03
N ASP A 267 -2.59 -7.93 -1.65
CA ASP A 267 -3.21 -7.98 -2.97
C ASP A 267 -2.18 -8.22 -4.08
N SER A 268 -2.31 -9.33 -4.75
CA SER A 268 -1.62 -9.65 -6.01
C SER A 268 -2.58 -9.73 -7.19
N LEU A 269 -3.83 -10.12 -6.95
CA LEU A 269 -4.82 -10.40 -7.98
C LEU A 269 -5.29 -9.13 -8.70
N TYR A 270 -5.88 -8.21 -7.93
CA TYR A 270 -6.39 -6.95 -8.49
C TYR A 270 -5.26 -6.05 -8.96
N PHE A 271 -4.17 -5.96 -8.20
CA PHE A 271 -3.00 -5.20 -8.62
C PHE A 271 -2.46 -5.70 -9.97
N THR A 272 -2.37 -7.01 -10.19
CA THR A 272 -1.93 -7.59 -11.47
C THR A 272 -2.89 -7.22 -12.61
N LYS A 273 -4.21 -7.22 -12.36
CA LYS A 273 -5.21 -6.75 -13.34
C LYS A 273 -4.98 -5.30 -13.74
N PHE A 274 -4.82 -4.40 -12.77
CA PHE A 274 -4.54 -2.99 -13.05
C PHE A 274 -3.19 -2.81 -13.74
N LYS A 275 -2.16 -3.55 -13.34
CA LYS A 275 -0.82 -3.51 -13.95
C LYS A 275 -0.85 -3.83 -15.44
N HIS A 276 -1.63 -4.80 -15.85
CA HIS A 276 -1.70 -5.21 -17.25
C HIS A 276 -2.75 -4.46 -18.06
N HIS A 277 -3.85 -4.06 -17.44
CA HIS A 277 -5.05 -3.59 -18.12
C HIS A 277 -5.45 -2.16 -17.79
N CYS A 278 -4.63 -1.39 -17.04
CA CYS A 278 -4.84 0.04 -16.78
C CYS A 278 -3.53 0.81 -16.97
N ARG A 279 -3.24 1.16 -18.22
CA ARG A 279 -2.02 1.89 -18.61
C ARG A 279 -2.32 2.84 -19.77
N PRO A 280 -1.46 3.83 -20.03
CA PRO A 280 -1.54 4.66 -21.25
C PRO A 280 -1.33 3.82 -22.51
N ASN A 281 -1.86 4.33 -23.62
CA ASN A 281 -1.71 3.74 -24.96
C ASN A 281 -2.19 2.28 -25.08
N MET A 282 -3.33 1.97 -24.44
CA MET A 282 -3.99 0.67 -24.60
C MET A 282 -4.71 0.58 -25.95
N GLU A 283 -5.14 -0.62 -26.29
CA GLU A 283 -5.92 -0.94 -27.50
C GLU A 283 -7.08 0.05 -27.69
N GLY A 284 -7.29 0.53 -28.92
CA GLY A 284 -8.31 1.53 -29.24
C GLY A 284 -7.94 2.95 -28.80
N GLY A 285 -6.68 3.24 -28.49
CA GLY A 285 -6.21 4.59 -28.09
C GLY A 285 -6.66 4.99 -26.69
N ARG A 286 -7.09 4.06 -25.87
CA ARG A 286 -7.54 4.30 -24.48
C ARG A 286 -6.34 4.57 -23.57
N ASN A 287 -6.52 5.49 -22.66
CA ASN A 287 -5.54 5.79 -21.61
C ASN A 287 -6.18 5.53 -20.26
N CYS A 288 -5.62 4.61 -19.48
CA CYS A 288 -5.97 4.39 -18.09
C CYS A 288 -4.77 4.74 -17.20
N TYR A 289 -5.02 5.30 -16.03
CA TYR A 289 -4.02 5.70 -15.06
C TYR A 289 -4.29 4.94 -13.77
N ALA A 290 -3.43 3.96 -13.45
CA ALA A 290 -3.68 3.02 -12.36
C ALA A 290 -3.71 3.69 -10.98
N ASP A 291 -2.94 4.74 -10.77
CA ASP A 291 -2.92 5.57 -9.57
C ASP A 291 -4.25 6.28 -9.27
N GLU A 292 -5.08 6.54 -10.33
CA GLU A 292 -6.41 7.13 -10.19
C GLU A 292 -7.54 6.08 -10.08
N HIS A 293 -7.28 4.80 -10.35
CA HIS A 293 -8.34 3.78 -10.47
C HIS A 293 -8.16 2.55 -9.59
N TYR A 294 -6.93 2.13 -9.28
CA TYR A 294 -6.68 0.90 -8.53
C TYR A 294 -7.26 0.97 -7.11
N LEU A 295 -6.77 1.86 -6.26
CA LEU A 295 -7.24 1.96 -4.88
C LEU A 295 -8.72 2.35 -4.78
N PRO A 296 -9.24 3.32 -5.56
CA PRO A 296 -10.65 3.63 -5.58
C PRO A 296 -11.56 2.43 -5.88
N THR A 297 -11.20 1.64 -6.90
CA THR A 297 -11.97 0.45 -7.29
C THR A 297 -11.83 -0.67 -6.26
N PHE A 298 -10.60 -0.97 -5.87
CA PHE A 298 -10.27 -2.05 -4.95
C PHE A 298 -11.02 -1.91 -3.62
N PHE A 299 -10.94 -0.76 -2.96
CA PHE A 299 -11.63 -0.56 -1.70
C PHE A 299 -13.14 -0.36 -1.82
N ASN A 300 -13.62 0.18 -2.94
CA ASN A 300 -15.05 0.19 -3.21
C ASN A 300 -15.65 -1.24 -3.26
N MET A 301 -14.88 -2.21 -3.76
CA MET A 301 -15.31 -3.61 -3.85
C MET A 301 -15.18 -4.36 -2.52
N LEU A 302 -14.07 -4.13 -1.77
CA LEU A 302 -13.72 -4.96 -0.62
C LEU A 302 -14.21 -4.38 0.72
N ASP A 303 -14.10 -3.08 0.91
CA ASP A 303 -14.47 -2.40 2.16
C ASP A 303 -14.99 -0.97 1.89
N PRO A 304 -16.13 -0.81 1.22
CA PRO A 304 -16.68 0.50 0.90
C PRO A 304 -17.04 1.32 2.15
N GLY A 305 -17.34 0.67 3.28
CA GLY A 305 -17.60 1.33 4.57
C GLY A 305 -16.32 1.77 5.29
N GLY A 306 -15.17 1.20 4.93
CA GLY A 306 -13.88 1.53 5.52
C GLY A 306 -13.15 2.70 4.83
N ILE A 307 -13.74 3.30 3.79
CA ILE A 307 -13.20 4.47 3.08
C ILE A 307 -14.13 5.67 3.16
N ALA A 308 -13.53 6.84 3.19
CA ALA A 308 -14.27 8.12 3.34
C ALA A 308 -14.85 8.65 2.02
N ASN A 309 -14.41 8.15 0.87
CA ASN A 309 -14.75 8.62 -0.48
C ASN A 309 -14.29 10.05 -0.80
N TRP A 310 -13.33 10.58 -0.07
CA TRP A 310 -12.59 11.79 -0.40
C TRP A 310 -11.13 11.68 0.04
N SER A 311 -10.26 12.52 -0.56
CA SER A 311 -8.86 12.68 -0.15
C SER A 311 -8.70 13.80 0.87
N VAL A 312 -7.83 13.63 1.86
CA VAL A 312 -7.43 14.73 2.77
C VAL A 312 -6.43 15.71 2.16
N THR A 313 -6.06 15.50 0.91
CA THR A 313 -5.18 16.38 0.14
C THR A 313 -5.99 17.18 -0.87
N TYR A 314 -6.08 18.48 -0.65
CA TYR A 314 -6.76 19.41 -1.58
C TYR A 314 -6.02 19.51 -2.90
N VAL A 315 -6.78 19.42 -4.00
CA VAL A 315 -6.29 19.62 -5.37
C VAL A 315 -7.27 20.53 -6.10
N ASP A 316 -6.80 21.63 -6.67
CA ASP A 316 -7.64 22.60 -7.37
C ASP A 316 -7.84 22.20 -8.85
N TRP A 317 -8.99 21.62 -9.14
CA TRP A 317 -9.42 21.24 -10.49
C TRP A 317 -10.40 22.27 -11.12
N SER A 318 -10.57 23.42 -10.51
CA SER A 318 -11.54 24.44 -10.98
C SER A 318 -11.31 24.90 -12.42
N GLU A 319 -10.06 24.87 -12.89
CA GLU A 319 -9.71 25.23 -14.27
C GLU A 319 -10.06 24.15 -15.31
N ARG A 320 -10.42 22.93 -14.88
CA ARG A 320 -10.78 21.77 -15.74
C ARG A 320 -9.76 21.47 -16.84
N LYS A 321 -8.47 21.68 -16.55
CA LYS A 321 -7.32 21.39 -17.42
C LYS A 321 -6.80 19.98 -17.19
N TRP A 322 -5.83 19.56 -17.99
CA TRP A 322 -5.10 18.27 -17.84
C TRP A 322 -4.32 18.15 -16.54
N HIS A 323 -3.93 19.27 -15.96
CA HIS A 323 -3.23 19.35 -14.70
C HIS A 323 -3.99 20.27 -13.74
N PRO A 324 -3.94 20.01 -12.45
CA PRO A 324 -4.53 20.90 -11.47
C PRO A 324 -3.80 22.24 -11.47
N ARG A 325 -4.49 23.28 -11.01
CA ARG A 325 -3.91 24.59 -10.80
C ARG A 325 -2.67 24.51 -9.92
N SER A 326 -1.61 25.20 -10.34
CA SER A 326 -0.40 25.38 -9.56
C SER A 326 -0.40 26.77 -8.91
N PHE A 327 -0.23 26.78 -7.59
CA PHE A 327 -0.17 28.02 -6.82
C PHE A 327 1.24 28.63 -6.88
N ARG A 328 1.31 29.93 -7.20
CA ARG A 328 2.54 30.72 -7.25
C ARG A 328 2.67 31.61 -6.03
N ALA A 329 3.83 32.25 -5.83
CA ALA A 329 4.09 33.10 -4.68
C ALA A 329 3.05 34.23 -4.51
N HIS A 330 2.54 34.81 -5.61
CA HIS A 330 1.52 35.87 -5.54
C HIS A 330 0.13 35.36 -5.13
N ASP A 331 -0.18 34.07 -5.34
CA ASP A 331 -1.44 33.47 -4.91
C ASP A 331 -1.50 33.26 -3.39
N ILE A 332 -0.32 33.13 -2.72
CA ILE A 332 -0.26 32.76 -1.33
C ILE A 332 -0.72 33.90 -0.44
N THR A 333 -1.84 33.70 0.20
CA THR A 333 -2.40 34.63 1.17
C THR A 333 -3.00 33.87 2.36
N TYR A 334 -3.06 34.49 3.52
CA TYR A 334 -3.78 33.95 4.67
C TYR A 334 -5.22 33.54 4.30
N LYS A 335 -5.92 34.38 3.52
CA LYS A 335 -7.31 34.13 3.09
C LYS A 335 -7.42 32.84 2.25
N LEU A 336 -6.48 32.60 1.32
CA LEU A 336 -6.45 31.37 0.53
C LEU A 336 -6.24 30.16 1.42
N MET A 337 -5.22 30.19 2.26
CA MET A 337 -4.87 29.06 3.15
C MET A 337 -6.02 28.73 4.11
N LYS A 338 -6.61 29.76 4.72
CA LYS A 338 -7.79 29.62 5.57
C LYS A 338 -8.98 29.03 4.80
N LYS A 339 -9.25 29.52 3.56
CA LYS A 339 -10.31 28.98 2.73
C LYS A 339 -10.13 27.47 2.49
N ILE A 340 -8.93 27.03 2.09
CA ILE A 340 -8.64 25.60 1.86
C ILE A 340 -8.84 24.78 3.13
N ALA A 341 -8.33 25.27 4.27
CA ALA A 341 -8.40 24.57 5.55
C ALA A 341 -9.83 24.39 6.07
N TYR A 342 -10.79 25.23 5.68
CA TYR A 342 -12.18 25.17 6.16
C TYR A 342 -13.17 24.54 5.18
N ILE A 343 -12.72 24.06 4.02
CA ILE A 343 -13.59 23.33 3.10
C ILE A 343 -14.07 22.05 3.80
N ASP A 344 -15.38 21.86 3.85
CA ASP A 344 -16.06 20.71 4.48
C ASP A 344 -16.87 19.88 3.47
N GLU A 345 -16.66 20.16 2.17
CA GLU A 345 -17.23 19.42 1.04
C GLU A 345 -16.15 19.16 -0.02
N SER A 346 -16.07 17.91 -0.49
CA SER A 346 -15.13 17.51 -1.54
C SER A 346 -15.83 17.48 -2.90
N PRO A 347 -15.47 18.34 -3.85
CA PRO A 347 -16.04 18.34 -5.19
C PRO A 347 -15.34 17.31 -6.10
N HIS A 348 -16.12 16.49 -6.79
CA HIS A 348 -15.68 15.59 -7.85
C HIS A 348 -16.22 16.08 -9.20
N TYR A 349 -15.36 16.18 -10.20
CA TYR A 349 -15.73 16.65 -11.53
C TYR A 349 -15.81 15.46 -12.48
N THR A 350 -17.01 15.15 -12.98
CA THR A 350 -17.19 14.12 -14.00
C THR A 350 -16.65 14.59 -15.35
N SER A 351 -16.25 13.66 -16.18
CA SER A 351 -15.69 13.92 -17.52
C SER A 351 -16.67 13.66 -18.65
N ASP A 352 -17.94 13.36 -18.34
CA ASP A 352 -19.00 13.19 -19.32
C ASP A 352 -19.37 14.54 -20.00
N ALA A 353 -20.23 14.47 -21.01
CA ALA A 353 -20.67 15.65 -21.74
C ALA A 353 -21.38 16.68 -20.85
N LYS A 354 -22.03 16.23 -19.78
CA LYS A 354 -22.75 17.09 -18.82
C LYS A 354 -21.81 17.79 -17.83
N ARG A 355 -20.60 17.24 -17.62
CA ARG A 355 -19.58 17.77 -16.69
C ARG A 355 -20.16 18.10 -15.33
N THR A 356 -20.85 17.14 -14.74
CA THR A 356 -21.51 17.30 -13.46
C THR A 356 -20.46 17.43 -12.34
N VAL A 357 -20.77 18.27 -11.35
CA VAL A 357 -20.00 18.32 -10.10
C VAL A 357 -20.75 17.50 -9.07
N VAL A 358 -20.12 16.44 -8.57
CA VAL A 358 -20.61 15.66 -7.45
C VAL A 358 -19.95 16.21 -6.19
N ILE A 359 -20.73 16.61 -5.20
CA ILE A 359 -20.21 17.15 -3.95
C ILE A 359 -20.43 16.11 -2.86
N THR A 360 -19.35 15.71 -2.21
CA THR A 360 -19.39 14.78 -1.07
C THR A 360 -19.12 15.57 0.20
N PRO A 361 -20.07 15.66 1.14
CA PRO A 361 -19.82 16.29 2.43
C PRO A 361 -18.83 15.44 3.24
N CYS A 362 -17.86 16.10 3.90
CA CYS A 362 -16.87 15.43 4.71
C CYS A 362 -17.42 15.18 6.10
N ILE A 363 -18.00 13.99 6.29
CA ILE A 363 -18.64 13.57 7.53
C ILE A 363 -17.80 12.48 8.19
N LEU A 364 -17.36 12.73 9.43
CA LEU A 364 -16.69 11.74 10.28
C LEU A 364 -17.45 11.60 11.59
N ASN A 365 -17.75 10.37 12.00
CA ASN A 365 -18.47 10.07 13.22
C ASN A 365 -19.78 10.89 13.33
N GLY A 366 -20.52 11.00 12.22
CA GLY A 366 -21.80 11.72 12.14
C GLY A 366 -21.70 13.25 12.18
N SER A 367 -20.49 13.84 12.20
CA SER A 367 -20.28 15.29 12.25
C SER A 367 -19.54 15.80 11.01
N ARG A 368 -19.96 16.97 10.50
CA ARG A 368 -19.21 17.67 9.44
C ARG A 368 -17.84 18.08 9.95
N ARG A 369 -16.84 17.83 9.13
CA ARG A 369 -15.42 18.15 9.40
C ARG A 369 -14.78 18.80 8.19
N SER A 370 -13.70 19.55 8.42
CA SER A 370 -12.86 20.03 7.32
C SER A 370 -12.30 18.83 6.55
N CYS A 371 -12.39 18.85 5.22
CA CYS A 371 -11.94 17.77 4.36
C CYS A 371 -10.40 17.65 4.33
N TYR A 372 -9.68 18.80 4.34
CA TYR A 372 -8.30 18.83 3.92
C TYR A 372 -7.33 19.13 5.06
N LEU A 373 -6.30 18.29 5.11
CA LEU A 373 -5.14 18.38 6.01
C LEU A 373 -3.89 18.87 5.26
N PHE A 374 -3.86 18.59 3.97
CA PHE A 374 -2.78 18.93 3.04
C PHE A 374 -3.35 19.57 1.79
N ALA A 375 -2.48 20.20 0.99
CA ALA A 375 -2.88 20.76 -0.28
C ALA A 375 -1.76 20.71 -1.33
N ARG A 376 -2.16 20.70 -2.60
CA ARG A 376 -1.27 20.77 -3.76
C ARG A 376 -2.00 21.46 -4.94
N LYS A 377 -1.32 22.00 -5.93
CA LYS A 377 0.09 21.88 -6.28
C LYS A 377 0.75 23.25 -6.04
N PHE A 378 1.75 23.30 -5.16
CA PHE A 378 2.47 24.55 -4.88
C PHE A 378 3.82 24.54 -5.60
N LEU A 379 4.22 25.70 -6.13
CA LEU A 379 5.53 25.85 -6.76
C LEU A 379 6.60 26.20 -5.72
N PRO A 380 7.88 25.81 -5.94
CA PRO A 380 8.95 26.01 -4.94
C PRO A 380 9.10 27.45 -4.43
N GLU A 381 8.83 28.44 -5.30
CA GLU A 381 8.88 29.89 -4.96
C GLU A 381 7.88 30.32 -3.87
N THR A 382 6.94 29.44 -3.49
CA THR A 382 5.95 29.73 -2.45
C THR A 382 6.45 29.46 -1.05
N GLN A 383 7.58 28.71 -0.88
CA GLN A 383 8.04 28.21 0.39
C GLN A 383 8.20 29.26 1.46
N ASP A 384 8.98 30.32 1.19
CA ASP A 384 9.29 31.33 2.19
C ASP A 384 8.03 32.05 2.68
N LYS A 385 7.13 32.37 1.76
CA LYS A 385 5.85 33.02 2.09
C LYS A 385 4.94 32.09 2.91
N LEU A 386 4.92 30.80 2.58
CA LEU A 386 4.18 29.79 3.35
C LEU A 386 4.72 29.68 4.78
N ILE A 387 6.05 29.61 4.95
CA ILE A 387 6.69 29.57 6.26
C ILE A 387 6.33 30.83 7.06
N GLN A 388 6.41 32.01 6.44
CA GLN A 388 6.10 33.28 7.09
C GLN A 388 4.68 33.33 7.68
N ILE A 389 3.69 32.73 6.98
CA ILE A 389 2.30 32.77 7.43
C ILE A 389 1.82 31.46 8.07
N TYR A 390 2.72 30.46 8.24
CA TYR A 390 2.37 29.12 8.69
C TYR A 390 1.62 29.10 10.02
N SER A 391 2.19 29.75 11.04
CA SER A 391 1.55 29.83 12.36
C SER A 391 0.17 30.48 12.30
N ASN A 392 -0.02 31.47 11.43
CA ASN A 392 -1.29 32.22 11.34
C ASN A 392 -2.42 31.39 10.73
N TYR A 393 -2.15 30.58 9.70
CA TYR A 393 -3.21 29.84 9.03
C TYR A 393 -3.43 28.42 9.61
N THR A 394 -2.54 27.94 10.45
CA THR A 394 -2.65 26.61 11.08
C THR A 394 -3.20 26.63 12.50
N THR A 395 -3.38 27.81 13.11
CA THR A 395 -3.78 28.00 14.50
C THR A 395 -5.28 27.70 14.77
N PHE A 396 -6.04 27.25 13.80
CA PHE A 396 -7.49 27.06 13.91
C PHE A 396 -7.90 25.59 13.96
#